data_69ebf594c19eac9f223d497ac4401a0b
#
_entry.id   69ebf594c19eac9f223d497ac4401a0b
#
_cell.length_a   1.000
_cell.length_b   1.000
_cell.length_c   1.000
_cell.angle_alpha   90.00
_cell.angle_beta   90.00
_cell.angle_gamma   90.00
#
_symmetry.space_group_name_H-M   'P 1'
#
loop_
_entity.id
_entity.type
_entity.pdbx_description
1 polymer ?
#
loop_
_entity_poly.entity_id
_entity_poly.type
_entity_poly.pdbx_seq_one_letter_code
_entity_poly.pdbx_strand_id
1 'polypeptide(L)'
;MEEKNLHVEEGALKVTKLTLYEAVAIIVGANVGSGILGLAYSSRLAGWPILVLWLAVAGLFTTFSMLYVAESALRTKKPLQLPGLAEKYVGKVGSVLIFISVCANSIGCMVAYTTGSGNILCTLLGLPNWAGSLLFTVPCVLVVWFGLKATGLWEKFMSTGMVVLLGIIVIASFLSGKADVSRAVYANWTY
;
A
#
# COMPACT_ATOMS: atom_id res chain seq x y z
N MET A 1 37.97 10.24 13.46
CA MET A 1 37.09 10.25 12.28
C MET A 1 35.86 11.06 12.64
N GLU A 2 35.80 12.26 12.11
CA GLU A 2 34.88 13.33 12.51
C GLU A 2 33.45 13.02 12.09
N GLU A 3 32.56 12.86 13.04
CA GLU A 3 31.11 12.92 12.81
C GLU A 3 30.75 14.34 12.40
N LYS A 4 30.63 14.58 11.12
CA LYS A 4 30.20 15.84 10.55
C LYS A 4 28.72 16.02 10.83
N ASN A 5 28.40 16.73 11.90
CA ASN A 5 27.06 17.20 12.23
C ASN A 5 26.47 17.94 11.03
N LEU A 6 25.58 17.31 10.31
CA LEU A 6 24.72 17.96 9.33
C LEU A 6 23.70 18.80 10.11
N HIS A 7 24.00 20.08 10.29
CA HIS A 7 22.99 21.08 10.64
C HIS A 7 21.98 21.14 9.51
N VAL A 8 20.83 20.51 9.72
CA VAL A 8 19.67 20.64 8.84
C VAL A 8 18.94 21.90 9.25
N GLU A 9 18.83 22.86 8.34
CA GLU A 9 18.11 24.12 8.54
C GLU A 9 16.68 23.87 9.05
N GLU A 10 16.22 24.70 9.98
CA GLU A 10 14.85 24.69 10.51
C GLU A 10 13.83 24.82 9.37
N GLY A 11 13.18 23.74 9.06
CA GLY A 11 12.23 23.61 7.94
C GLY A 11 12.36 22.30 7.15
N ALA A 12 13.47 21.59 7.28
CA ALA A 12 13.64 20.28 6.66
C ALA A 12 12.99 19.18 7.52
N LEU A 13 12.22 18.33 6.89
CA LEU A 13 11.65 17.12 7.48
C LEU A 13 12.73 16.36 8.26
N LYS A 14 12.51 16.17 9.55
CA LYS A 14 13.42 15.45 10.44
C LYS A 14 13.59 14.02 9.90
N VAL A 15 14.70 13.77 9.23
CA VAL A 15 14.99 12.44 8.66
C VAL A 15 15.30 11.49 9.80
N THR A 16 14.32 10.71 10.21
CA THR A 16 14.51 9.62 11.17
C THR A 16 15.09 8.43 10.41
N LYS A 17 16.23 7.91 10.86
CA LYS A 17 16.79 6.67 10.28
C LYS A 17 15.86 5.52 10.66
N LEU A 18 15.22 4.94 9.66
CA LEU A 18 14.41 3.72 9.80
C LEU A 18 15.34 2.50 9.88
N THR A 19 15.00 1.56 10.73
CA THR A 19 15.62 0.23 10.70
C THR A 19 15.17 -0.52 9.44
N LEU A 20 15.97 -1.47 8.97
CA LEU A 20 15.60 -2.29 7.80
C LEU A 20 14.24 -2.96 7.98
N TYR A 21 13.95 -3.44 9.18
CA TYR A 21 12.67 -4.07 9.52
C TYR A 21 11.49 -3.09 9.39
N GLU A 22 11.64 -1.89 9.91
CA GLU A 22 10.60 -0.83 9.79
C GLU A 22 10.37 -0.43 8.33
N ALA A 23 11.44 -0.28 7.54
CA ALA A 23 11.33 0.03 6.12
C ALA A 23 10.60 -1.07 5.36
N VAL A 24 10.92 -2.34 5.60
CA VAL A 24 10.23 -3.49 5.00
C VAL A 24 8.77 -3.54 5.44
N ALA A 25 8.48 -3.33 6.71
CA ALA A 25 7.11 -3.35 7.21
C ALA A 25 6.24 -2.25 6.57
N ILE A 26 6.77 -1.04 6.40
CA ILE A 26 6.08 0.06 5.72
C ILE A 26 5.83 -0.28 4.24
N ILE A 27 6.84 -0.81 3.52
CA ILE A 27 6.69 -1.19 2.13
C ILE A 27 5.62 -2.29 1.98
N VAL A 28 5.67 -3.33 2.80
CA VAL A 28 4.69 -4.41 2.78
C VAL A 28 3.31 -3.89 3.12
N GLY A 29 3.17 -3.10 4.19
CA GLY A 29 1.89 -2.51 4.61
C GLY A 29 1.27 -1.62 3.54
N ALA A 30 2.08 -0.79 2.88
CA ALA A 30 1.61 0.07 1.79
C ALA A 30 1.18 -0.72 0.53
N ASN A 31 1.82 -1.85 0.24
CA ASN A 31 1.50 -2.69 -0.91
C ASN A 31 0.32 -3.64 -0.66
N VAL A 32 0.13 -4.11 0.57
CA VAL A 32 -1.01 -4.96 0.96
C VAL A 32 -2.23 -4.08 1.26
N GLY A 33 -2.76 -3.43 0.23
CA GLY A 33 -3.97 -2.61 0.35
C GLY A 33 -5.26 -3.38 0.06
N SER A 34 -6.36 -2.66 -0.17
CA SER A 34 -7.67 -3.22 -0.53
C SER A 34 -7.65 -4.10 -1.79
N GLY A 35 -6.62 -3.96 -2.63
CA GLY A 35 -6.42 -4.76 -3.84
C GLY A 35 -6.32 -6.25 -3.58
N ILE A 36 -5.80 -6.68 -2.41
CA ILE A 36 -5.66 -8.11 -2.09
C ILE A 36 -7.02 -8.83 -2.03
N LEU A 37 -8.06 -8.16 -1.56
CA LEU A 37 -9.42 -8.70 -1.51
C LEU A 37 -10.05 -8.78 -2.91
N GLY A 38 -9.76 -7.79 -3.77
CA GLY A 38 -10.26 -7.75 -5.14
C GLY A 38 -9.57 -8.75 -6.06
N LEU A 39 -8.29 -9.04 -5.87
CA LEU A 39 -7.52 -9.95 -6.72
C LEU A 39 -8.10 -11.36 -6.76
N ALA A 40 -8.43 -11.94 -5.61
CA ALA A 40 -9.01 -13.28 -5.53
C ALA A 40 -10.37 -13.36 -6.25
N TYR A 41 -11.20 -12.33 -6.12
CA TYR A 41 -12.49 -12.24 -6.78
C TYR A 41 -12.34 -12.06 -8.30
N SER A 42 -11.48 -11.14 -8.73
CA SER A 42 -11.27 -10.82 -10.14
C SER A 42 -10.65 -11.98 -10.92
N SER A 43 -9.77 -12.77 -10.29
CA SER A 43 -9.07 -13.89 -10.92
C SER A 43 -9.80 -15.23 -10.84
N ARG A 44 -10.97 -15.28 -10.19
CA ARG A 44 -11.72 -16.54 -9.97
C ARG A 44 -12.05 -17.32 -11.24
N LEU A 45 -12.22 -16.63 -12.37
CA LEU A 45 -12.55 -17.22 -13.67
C LEU A 45 -11.31 -17.54 -14.51
N ALA A 46 -10.23 -16.80 -14.33
CA ALA A 46 -8.97 -17.03 -15.04
C ALA A 46 -8.14 -18.17 -14.42
N GLY A 47 -8.26 -18.37 -13.13
CA GLY A 47 -7.50 -19.35 -12.37
C GLY A 47 -6.23 -18.76 -11.75
N TRP A 48 -5.75 -19.42 -10.69
CA TRP A 48 -4.62 -18.91 -9.93
C TRP A 48 -3.28 -18.94 -10.69
N PRO A 49 -2.98 -19.88 -11.62
CA PRO A 49 -1.71 -19.85 -12.35
C PRO A 49 -1.57 -18.58 -13.20
N ILE A 50 -2.66 -18.14 -13.84
CA ILE A 50 -2.70 -16.91 -14.62
C ILE A 50 -2.55 -15.69 -13.69
N LEU A 51 -3.21 -15.70 -12.52
CA LEU A 51 -3.03 -14.66 -11.51
C LEU A 51 -1.57 -14.53 -11.09
N VAL A 52 -0.91 -15.64 -10.74
CA VAL A 52 0.50 -15.64 -10.32
C VAL A 52 1.41 -15.13 -11.43
N LEU A 53 1.17 -15.52 -12.67
CA LEU A 53 1.95 -15.04 -13.83
C LEU A 53 1.83 -13.53 -13.97
N TRP A 54 0.60 -12.99 -13.95
CA TRP A 54 0.38 -11.54 -14.05
C TRP A 54 0.93 -10.77 -12.84
N LEU A 55 0.84 -11.34 -11.64
CA LEU A 55 1.46 -10.75 -10.44
C LEU A 55 2.98 -10.74 -10.54
N ALA A 56 3.61 -11.79 -11.08
CA ALA A 56 5.05 -11.82 -11.30
C ALA A 56 5.47 -10.77 -12.32
N VAL A 57 4.77 -10.65 -13.45
CA VAL A 57 5.06 -9.65 -14.48
C VAL A 57 4.88 -8.24 -13.92
N ALA A 58 3.74 -7.95 -13.31
CA ALA A 58 3.47 -6.63 -12.72
C ALA A 58 4.47 -6.32 -11.59
N GLY A 59 4.80 -7.30 -10.75
CA GLY A 59 5.77 -7.18 -9.66
C GLY A 59 7.17 -6.84 -10.16
N LEU A 60 7.63 -7.46 -11.25
CA LEU A 60 8.89 -7.12 -11.90
C LEU A 60 8.91 -5.65 -12.37
N PHE A 61 7.90 -5.21 -13.11
CA PHE A 61 7.83 -3.83 -13.58
C PHE A 61 7.78 -2.82 -12.43
N THR A 62 7.01 -3.11 -11.39
CA THR A 62 6.91 -2.26 -10.21
C THR A 62 8.25 -2.18 -9.47
N THR A 63 8.93 -3.32 -9.31
CA THR A 63 10.25 -3.38 -8.66
C THR A 63 11.28 -2.56 -9.43
N PHE A 64 11.36 -2.71 -10.75
CA PHE A 64 12.27 -1.90 -11.56
C PHE A 64 11.96 -0.41 -11.45
N SER A 65 10.69 -0.03 -11.53
CA SER A 65 10.27 1.37 -11.38
C SER A 65 10.67 1.95 -10.03
N MET A 66 10.47 1.19 -8.94
CA MET A 66 10.88 1.60 -7.60
C MET A 66 12.40 1.72 -7.45
N LEU A 67 13.16 0.80 -8.03
CA LEU A 67 14.63 0.86 -8.02
C LEU A 67 15.16 2.09 -8.76
N TYR A 68 14.59 2.44 -9.92
CA TYR A 68 14.97 3.66 -10.63
C TYR A 68 14.68 4.93 -9.84
N VAL A 69 13.53 4.99 -9.17
CA VAL A 69 13.18 6.13 -8.31
C VAL A 69 14.14 6.20 -7.12
N ALA A 70 14.43 5.08 -6.47
CA ALA A 70 15.36 5.00 -5.35
C ALA A 70 16.79 5.41 -5.76
N GLU A 71 17.28 4.94 -6.91
CA GLU A 71 18.59 5.34 -7.43
C GLU A 71 18.64 6.84 -7.74
N SER A 72 17.59 7.40 -8.34
CA SER A 72 17.49 8.82 -8.63
C SER A 72 17.50 9.65 -7.35
N ALA A 73 16.81 9.19 -6.30
CA ALA A 73 16.78 9.83 -5.00
C ALA A 73 18.17 9.80 -4.33
N LEU A 74 18.86 8.65 -4.35
CA LEU A 74 20.20 8.50 -3.80
C LEU A 74 21.22 9.39 -4.52
N ARG A 75 21.16 9.47 -5.86
CA ARG A 75 22.05 10.33 -6.67
C ARG A 75 21.78 11.81 -6.40
N THR A 76 20.59 12.17 -5.98
CA THR A 76 20.23 13.58 -5.72
C THR A 76 20.85 14.10 -4.42
N LYS A 77 21.18 13.23 -3.45
CA LYS A 77 21.78 13.58 -2.14
C LYS A 77 20.99 14.63 -1.33
N LYS A 78 19.76 14.92 -1.71
CA LYS A 78 18.83 15.80 -1.02
C LYS A 78 17.51 15.09 -0.79
N PRO A 79 16.89 15.23 0.38
CA PRO A 79 15.56 14.65 0.65
C PRO A 79 14.51 15.43 -0.14
N LEU A 80 14.26 15.02 -1.38
CA LEU A 80 13.21 15.58 -2.22
C LEU A 80 12.01 14.64 -2.26
N GLN A 81 10.82 15.23 -2.30
CA GLN A 81 9.60 14.49 -2.61
C GLN A 81 9.58 14.11 -4.09
N LEU A 82 8.73 13.16 -4.48
CA LEU A 82 8.65 12.65 -5.84
C LEU A 82 8.46 13.76 -6.91
N PRO A 83 7.58 14.78 -6.72
CA PRO A 83 7.50 15.90 -7.65
C PRO A 83 8.80 16.72 -7.75
N GLY A 84 9.50 16.94 -6.63
CA GLY A 84 10.78 17.66 -6.62
C GLY A 84 11.90 16.86 -7.31
N LEU A 85 11.87 15.54 -7.20
CA LEU A 85 12.77 14.66 -7.94
C LEU A 85 12.50 14.75 -9.45
N ALA A 86 11.22 14.74 -9.83
CA ALA A 86 10.82 14.90 -11.22
C ALA A 86 11.20 16.27 -11.80
N GLU A 87 11.11 17.34 -11.01
CA GLU A 87 11.55 18.67 -11.46
C GLU A 87 13.04 18.68 -11.80
N LYS A 88 13.84 18.02 -11.01
CA LYS A 88 15.30 17.96 -11.22
C LYS A 88 15.69 17.20 -12.49
N TYR A 89 15.01 16.09 -12.80
CA TYR A 89 15.42 15.21 -13.91
C TYR A 89 14.60 15.41 -15.20
N VAL A 90 13.34 15.84 -15.09
CA VAL A 90 12.39 15.96 -16.21
C VAL A 90 11.94 17.42 -16.42
N GLY A 91 12.20 18.28 -15.43
CA GLY A 91 11.81 19.68 -15.48
C GLY A 91 10.42 19.96 -14.89
N LYS A 92 10.00 21.23 -14.94
CA LYS A 92 8.75 21.70 -14.31
C LYS A 92 7.49 20.98 -14.79
N VAL A 93 7.41 20.65 -16.07
CA VAL A 93 6.25 19.92 -16.64
C VAL A 93 6.13 18.54 -16.01
N GLY A 94 7.24 17.80 -15.88
CA GLY A 94 7.29 16.51 -15.21
C GLY A 94 6.88 16.59 -13.74
N SER A 95 7.33 17.61 -13.02
CA SER A 95 6.95 17.87 -11.63
C SER A 95 5.44 18.06 -11.48
N VAL A 96 4.83 18.91 -12.31
CA VAL A 96 3.38 19.17 -12.25
C VAL A 96 2.57 17.90 -12.59
N LEU A 97 2.97 17.15 -13.60
CA LEU A 97 2.29 15.91 -13.98
C LEU A 97 2.35 14.87 -12.84
N ILE A 98 3.51 14.69 -12.23
CA ILE A 98 3.65 13.76 -11.10
C ILE A 98 2.87 14.25 -9.88
N PHE A 99 2.88 15.55 -9.59
CA PHE A 99 2.09 16.11 -8.50
C PHE A 99 0.59 15.84 -8.69
N ILE A 100 0.05 16.14 -9.87
CA ILE A 100 -1.36 15.86 -10.19
C ILE A 100 -1.67 14.36 -10.10
N SER A 101 -0.80 13.49 -10.62
CA SER A 101 -0.97 12.04 -10.56
C SER A 101 -0.99 11.52 -9.12
N VAL A 102 -0.09 12.00 -8.26
CA VAL A 102 -0.04 11.61 -6.84
C VAL A 102 -1.30 12.10 -6.10
N CYS A 103 -1.74 13.33 -6.35
CA CYS A 103 -2.97 13.85 -5.75
C CYS A 103 -4.21 13.05 -6.19
N ALA A 104 -4.34 12.78 -7.48
CA ALA A 104 -5.46 12.01 -8.03
C ALA A 104 -5.47 10.57 -7.46
N ASN A 105 -4.30 9.92 -7.41
CA ASN A 105 -4.17 8.60 -6.80
C ASN A 105 -4.56 8.61 -5.31
N SER A 106 -4.09 9.59 -4.55
CA SER A 106 -4.40 9.70 -3.12
C SER A 106 -5.90 9.89 -2.87
N ILE A 107 -6.56 10.76 -3.63
CA ILE A 107 -8.01 10.96 -3.56
C ILE A 107 -8.75 9.67 -3.93
N GLY A 108 -8.33 9.01 -5.02
CA GLY A 108 -8.92 7.74 -5.45
C GLY A 108 -8.80 6.65 -4.39
N CYS A 109 -7.63 6.52 -3.76
CA CYS A 109 -7.42 5.60 -2.65
C CYS A 109 -8.30 5.92 -1.44
N MET A 110 -8.42 7.19 -1.04
CA MET A 110 -9.29 7.59 0.06
C MET A 110 -10.75 7.21 -0.21
N VAL A 111 -11.26 7.47 -1.40
CA VAL A 111 -12.63 7.08 -1.79
C VAL A 111 -12.78 5.56 -1.76
N ALA A 112 -11.85 4.82 -2.35
CA ALA A 112 -11.91 3.36 -2.40
C ALA A 112 -11.88 2.73 -0.99
N TYR A 113 -11.00 3.20 -0.11
CA TYR A 113 -10.91 2.70 1.27
C TYR A 113 -12.15 3.06 2.09
N THR A 114 -12.64 4.28 1.99
CA THR A 114 -13.83 4.72 2.73
C THR A 114 -15.08 3.95 2.30
N THR A 115 -15.29 3.79 0.99
CA THR A 115 -16.44 3.05 0.46
C THR A 115 -16.32 1.55 0.70
N GLY A 116 -15.15 0.96 0.46
CA GLY A 116 -14.92 -0.47 0.66
C GLY A 116 -15.05 -0.89 2.12
N SER A 117 -14.37 -0.20 3.03
CA SER A 117 -14.46 -0.47 4.47
C SER A 117 -15.86 -0.15 5.02
N GLY A 118 -16.50 0.93 4.52
CA GLY A 118 -17.87 1.27 4.86
C GLY A 118 -18.83 0.15 4.51
N ASN A 119 -18.76 -0.39 3.32
CA ASN A 119 -19.63 -1.50 2.87
C ASN A 119 -19.44 -2.77 3.72
N ILE A 120 -18.20 -3.10 4.09
CA ILE A 120 -17.92 -4.24 4.97
C ILE A 120 -18.56 -4.03 6.34
N LEU A 121 -18.38 -2.85 6.94
CA LEU A 121 -18.98 -2.53 8.24
C LEU A 121 -20.51 -2.52 8.19
N CYS A 122 -21.10 -2.02 7.11
CA CYS A 122 -22.55 -2.05 6.91
C CYS A 122 -23.07 -3.49 6.87
N THR A 123 -22.38 -4.37 6.13
CA THR A 123 -22.79 -5.77 6.02
C THR A 123 -22.65 -6.52 7.35
N LEU A 124 -21.62 -6.23 8.13
CA LEU A 124 -21.37 -6.87 9.41
C LEU A 124 -22.30 -6.38 10.53
N LEU A 125 -22.61 -5.09 10.54
CA LEU A 125 -23.36 -4.44 11.63
C LEU A 125 -24.82 -4.16 11.28
N GLY A 126 -25.25 -4.42 10.04
CA GLY A 126 -26.60 -4.12 9.57
C GLY A 126 -26.93 -2.62 9.48
N LEU A 127 -25.88 -1.77 9.33
CA LEU A 127 -26.03 -0.32 9.29
C LEU A 127 -26.26 0.18 7.85
N PRO A 128 -26.83 1.37 7.66
CA PRO A 128 -26.90 2.01 6.35
C PRO A 128 -25.50 2.41 5.85
N ASN A 129 -25.28 2.40 4.53
CA ASN A 129 -23.96 2.59 3.90
C ASN A 129 -23.22 3.86 4.37
N TRP A 130 -23.92 4.97 4.55
CA TRP A 130 -23.33 6.22 5.04
C TRP A 130 -22.79 6.10 6.47
N ALA A 131 -23.49 5.35 7.35
CA ALA A 131 -23.07 5.17 8.74
C ALA A 131 -21.80 4.31 8.85
N GLY A 132 -21.68 3.24 8.04
CA GLY A 132 -20.47 2.43 7.98
C GLY A 132 -19.25 3.21 7.48
N SER A 133 -19.45 4.04 6.45
CA SER A 133 -18.38 4.91 5.94
C SER A 133 -17.94 5.95 6.97
N LEU A 134 -18.86 6.56 7.71
CA LEU A 134 -18.53 7.49 8.79
C LEU A 134 -17.82 6.78 9.94
N LEU A 135 -18.30 5.62 10.35
CA LEU A 135 -17.70 4.81 11.43
C LEU A 135 -16.25 4.43 11.12
N PHE A 136 -15.92 4.22 9.86
CA PHE A 136 -14.53 3.99 9.43
C PHE A 136 -13.72 5.29 9.34
N THR A 137 -14.28 6.33 8.74
CA THR A 137 -13.55 7.57 8.43
C THR A 137 -13.19 8.37 9.68
N VAL A 138 -14.10 8.45 10.66
CA VAL A 138 -13.87 9.24 11.89
C VAL A 138 -12.64 8.78 12.66
N PRO A 139 -12.44 7.48 12.98
CA PRO A 139 -11.21 7.02 13.61
C PRO A 139 -9.96 7.29 12.78
N CYS A 140 -10.03 7.12 11.45
CA CYS A 140 -8.89 7.40 10.57
C CYS A 140 -8.48 8.88 10.62
N VAL A 141 -9.44 9.80 10.57
CA VAL A 141 -9.18 11.24 10.69
C VAL A 141 -8.58 11.57 12.06
N LEU A 142 -9.10 10.99 13.12
CA LEU A 142 -8.54 11.18 14.47
C LEU A 142 -7.09 10.72 14.57
N VAL A 143 -6.75 9.54 14.03
CA VAL A 143 -5.37 9.03 14.03
C VAL A 143 -4.45 9.97 13.25
N VAL A 144 -4.87 10.47 12.09
CA VAL A 144 -4.09 11.42 11.30
C VAL A 144 -3.94 12.76 12.04
N TRP A 145 -4.97 13.20 12.76
CA TRP A 145 -4.92 14.42 13.56
C TRP A 145 -3.84 14.37 14.66
N PHE A 146 -3.60 13.21 15.26
CA PHE A 146 -2.52 13.00 16.23
C PHE A 146 -1.12 12.95 15.61
N GLY A 147 -1.02 13.03 14.29
CA GLY A 147 0.22 13.21 13.53
C GLY A 147 0.92 11.91 13.13
N LEU A 148 2.00 12.08 12.37
CA LEU A 148 2.75 10.99 11.73
C LEU A 148 3.23 9.88 12.68
N LYS A 149 3.53 10.21 13.92
CA LYS A 149 4.01 9.24 14.91
C LYS A 149 2.91 8.26 15.34
N ALA A 150 1.69 8.77 15.52
CA ALA A 150 0.52 7.95 15.82
C ALA A 150 0.14 7.10 14.60
N THR A 151 0.14 7.69 13.41
CA THR A 151 -0.15 7.00 12.15
C THR A 151 0.79 5.82 11.93
N GLY A 152 2.10 6.00 12.11
CA GLY A 152 3.08 4.93 11.95
C GLY A 152 2.90 3.78 12.95
N LEU A 153 2.52 4.08 14.19
CA LEU A 153 2.23 3.05 15.20
C LEU A 153 0.98 2.23 14.81
N TRP A 154 -0.08 2.91 14.37
CA TRP A 154 -1.32 2.27 13.91
C TRP A 154 -1.09 1.44 12.65
N GLU A 155 -0.31 1.92 11.70
CA GLU A 155 0.06 1.20 10.49
C GLU A 155 0.80 -0.11 10.82
N LYS A 156 1.77 -0.06 11.73
CA LYS A 156 2.48 -1.26 12.20
C LYS A 156 1.53 -2.27 12.84
N PHE A 157 0.62 -1.82 13.69
CA PHE A 157 -0.36 -2.68 14.36
C PHE A 157 -1.32 -3.32 13.35
N MET A 158 -1.88 -2.53 12.45
CA MET A 158 -2.81 -3.00 11.43
C MET A 158 -2.16 -3.96 10.43
N SER A 159 -0.95 -3.65 9.95
CA SER A 159 -0.20 -4.53 9.03
C SER A 159 0.13 -5.87 9.67
N THR A 160 0.56 -5.87 10.94
CA THR A 160 0.81 -7.11 11.68
C THR A 160 -0.47 -7.92 11.86
N GLY A 161 -1.56 -7.27 12.24
CA GLY A 161 -2.88 -7.91 12.39
C GLY A 161 -3.36 -8.54 11.09
N MET A 162 -3.16 -7.85 9.96
CA MET A 162 -3.54 -8.35 8.64
C MET A 162 -2.75 -9.60 8.23
N VAL A 163 -1.43 -9.62 8.45
CA VAL A 163 -0.59 -10.80 8.18
C VAL A 163 -1.02 -11.99 9.03
N VAL A 164 -1.32 -11.76 10.32
CA VAL A 164 -1.83 -12.82 11.21
C VAL A 164 -3.18 -13.35 10.73
N LEU A 165 -4.13 -12.46 10.37
CA LEU A 165 -5.44 -12.87 9.85
C LEU A 165 -5.33 -13.67 8.55
N LEU A 166 -4.46 -13.25 7.63
CA LEU A 166 -4.20 -14.01 6.41
C LEU A 166 -3.65 -15.40 6.73
N GLY A 167 -2.72 -15.50 7.68
CA GLY A 167 -2.21 -16.80 8.16
C GLY A 167 -3.31 -17.68 8.71
N ILE A 168 -4.20 -17.14 9.54
CA ILE A 168 -5.35 -17.86 10.09
C ILE A 168 -6.29 -18.35 8.98
N ILE A 169 -6.62 -17.51 8.00
CA ILE A 169 -7.49 -17.88 6.88
C ILE A 169 -6.88 -19.00 6.05
N VAL A 170 -5.58 -18.95 5.76
CA VAL A 170 -4.86 -19.99 5.03
C VAL A 170 -4.92 -21.31 5.81
N ILE A 171 -4.56 -21.29 7.08
CA ILE A 171 -4.59 -22.50 7.94
C ILE A 171 -6.01 -23.05 8.04
N ALA A 172 -7.00 -22.21 8.28
CA ALA A 172 -8.41 -22.63 8.38
C ALA A 172 -8.91 -23.24 7.05
N SER A 173 -8.46 -22.69 5.90
CA SER A 173 -8.80 -23.23 4.59
C SER A 173 -8.25 -24.66 4.39
N PHE A 174 -7.02 -24.91 4.81
CA PHE A 174 -6.43 -26.26 4.76
C PHE A 174 -7.11 -27.23 5.72
N LEU A 175 -7.43 -26.79 6.94
CA LEU A 175 -8.07 -27.63 7.96
C LEU A 175 -9.53 -27.96 7.61
N SER A 176 -10.21 -27.10 6.87
CA SER A 176 -11.63 -27.32 6.50
C SER A 176 -11.84 -28.47 5.50
N GLY A 177 -10.78 -29.02 4.91
CA GLY A 177 -10.83 -30.09 3.92
C GLY A 177 -11.57 -29.76 2.62
N LYS A 178 -12.00 -28.51 2.46
CA LYS A 178 -12.70 -28.00 1.26
C LYS A 178 -11.76 -27.41 0.21
N ALA A 179 -10.45 -27.46 0.47
CA ALA A 179 -9.45 -27.02 -0.50
C ALA A 179 -9.38 -28.03 -1.65
N ASP A 180 -10.01 -27.69 -2.76
CA ASP A 180 -9.99 -28.50 -3.98
C ASP A 180 -8.69 -28.23 -4.75
N VAL A 181 -7.73 -29.12 -4.57
CA VAL A 181 -6.40 -29.03 -5.21
C VAL A 181 -6.50 -29.18 -6.74
N SER A 182 -7.57 -29.77 -7.27
CA SER A 182 -7.77 -29.89 -8.71
C SER A 182 -7.92 -28.53 -9.40
N ARG A 183 -8.43 -27.53 -8.68
CA ARG A 183 -8.52 -26.15 -9.14
C ARG A 183 -7.17 -25.42 -9.18
N ALA A 184 -6.15 -25.97 -8.55
CA ALA A 184 -4.81 -25.40 -8.57
C ALA A 184 -4.15 -25.46 -9.96
N VAL A 185 -4.64 -26.31 -10.86
CA VAL A 185 -4.12 -26.46 -12.23
C VAL A 185 -5.05 -25.78 -13.27
N TYR A 186 -6.21 -25.29 -12.81
CA TYR A 186 -7.16 -24.65 -13.72
C TYR A 186 -6.61 -23.30 -14.21
N ALA A 187 -6.49 -23.15 -15.52
CA ALA A 187 -6.08 -21.92 -16.19
C ALA A 187 -6.96 -21.67 -17.42
N ASN A 188 -7.65 -20.56 -17.46
CA ASN A 188 -8.49 -20.14 -18.59
C ASN A 188 -7.86 -18.92 -19.27
N TRP A 189 -7.20 -19.14 -20.40
CA TRP A 189 -6.49 -18.13 -21.18
C TRP A 189 -7.39 -17.24 -22.04
N THR A 190 -8.67 -17.56 -22.12
CA THR A 190 -9.65 -16.83 -22.96
C THR A 190 -10.41 -15.76 -22.18
N TYR A 191 -10.02 -15.52 -20.94
CA TYR A 191 -10.71 -14.59 -20.04
C TYR A 191 -9.93 -13.32 -19.83
#